data_dd572747119b6fb0e943be0b760e2596
#
_entry.id   dd572747119b6fb0e943be0b760e2596
#
_cell.length_a   1.000
_cell.length_b   1.000
_cell.length_c   1.000
_cell.angle_alpha   90.00
_cell.angle_beta   90.00
_cell.angle_gamma   90.00
#
_symmetry.space_group_name_H-M   'P 1'
#
loop_
_entity.id
_entity.type
_entity.pdbx_description
1 polymer ?
#
loop_
_entity_poly.entity_id
_entity_poly.type
_entity_poly.pdbx_seq_one_letter_code
_entity_poly.pdbx_strand_id
1 'polypeptide(L)'
;MPDGDDQKSLSQSIKGRLQEGVQNSVFRDKGLLDPDAVIDEDRIVGRDDQLDDIITYLRPALQGNRPPNMLLYGPSGTGKSLIINAVCQQVLELATSQGDRFGVIKINCQTIKSHDRAVYRLVKNAAEEAGVDVGVPESGISTDQKLDRFYEILSNNFDSVIIILDEVDLLVGRQRDPNDEPAYSKLLYQLSRASQLGRIEGHVSVAALTNDPRFMEDLDGRAESSFNPQDVVFPDYDANQLQAILERRRDAYQDNVLEDGIIPISAAFAAQDHGDARKAIDLFRKAGEIADRAEEDTVREAHVRDAQKEAERDRTLTQMQGLSTQKKLSLYATAIVPVYSQRNLNAVPSTVAYRVYQYLTDILDAAEKSRDSYLRYMNEAETYNFVTSEKRGRGYGSGVHKEYTFVDDPEVVAETLQTDFRLEGAEHEEDLVKSVVNAQIDDFFDGN
;
A
#
# COMPACT_ATOMS: atom_id res chain seq x y z
N MET A 1 -30.10 38.61 -27.06
CA MET A 1 -28.77 38.08 -26.72
C MET A 1 -28.30 38.76 -25.45
N PRO A 2 -28.31 38.07 -24.36
CA PRO A 2 -27.45 38.39 -23.22
C PRO A 2 -26.75 37.08 -22.77
N ASP A 3 -25.49 36.83 -23.10
CA ASP A 3 -24.78 35.64 -22.55
C ASP A 3 -23.27 35.78 -22.58
N GLY A 4 -22.72 36.96 -22.93
CA GLY A 4 -21.25 37.11 -23.02
C GLY A 4 -20.56 37.64 -21.76
N ASP A 5 -21.27 38.29 -20.86
CA ASP A 5 -20.68 38.95 -19.69
C ASP A 5 -20.61 37.99 -18.46
N ASP A 6 -21.59 37.13 -18.30
CA ASP A 6 -21.61 36.17 -17.17
C ASP A 6 -20.51 35.08 -17.29
N GLN A 7 -20.20 34.61 -18.50
CA GLN A 7 -19.13 33.63 -18.69
C GLN A 7 -17.74 34.24 -18.50
N LYS A 8 -17.53 35.51 -18.81
CA LYS A 8 -16.27 36.20 -18.53
C LYS A 8 -16.06 36.47 -17.04
N SER A 9 -17.14 36.79 -16.32
CA SER A 9 -17.12 37.01 -14.87
C SER A 9 -16.83 35.71 -14.10
N LEU A 10 -17.42 34.59 -14.52
CA LEU A 10 -17.18 33.28 -13.92
C LEU A 10 -15.73 32.80 -14.14
N SER A 11 -15.20 32.92 -15.36
CA SER A 11 -13.82 32.59 -15.70
C SER A 11 -12.79 33.44 -14.93
N GLN A 12 -13.08 34.74 -14.75
CA GLN A 12 -12.23 35.63 -13.95
C GLN A 12 -12.31 35.29 -12.45
N SER A 13 -13.46 34.93 -11.93
CA SER A 13 -13.66 34.50 -10.56
C SER A 13 -12.93 33.17 -10.28
N ILE A 14 -13.01 32.20 -11.21
CA ILE A 14 -12.27 30.93 -11.10
C ILE A 14 -10.77 31.19 -11.13
N LYS A 15 -10.26 32.02 -12.04
CA LYS A 15 -8.83 32.35 -12.09
C LYS A 15 -8.37 33.07 -10.84
N GLY A 16 -9.15 34.00 -10.30
CA GLY A 16 -8.83 34.68 -9.04
C GLY A 16 -8.69 33.70 -7.87
N ARG A 17 -9.69 32.84 -7.68
CA ARG A 17 -9.66 31.83 -6.62
C ARG A 17 -8.51 30.82 -6.77
N LEU A 18 -8.18 30.41 -7.99
CA LEU A 18 -7.04 29.55 -8.26
C LEU A 18 -5.72 30.26 -7.94
N GLN A 19 -5.59 31.55 -8.27
CA GLN A 19 -4.39 32.32 -7.96
C GLN A 19 -4.24 32.61 -6.47
N GLU A 20 -5.32 32.92 -5.76
CA GLU A 20 -5.34 33.11 -4.31
C GLU A 20 -4.95 31.81 -3.57
N GLY A 21 -5.51 30.66 -3.98
CA GLY A 21 -5.17 29.36 -3.40
C GLY A 21 -3.69 28.95 -3.60
N VAL A 22 -3.07 29.39 -4.70
CA VAL A 22 -1.64 29.16 -4.94
C VAL A 22 -0.75 30.12 -4.12
N GLN A 23 -1.19 31.37 -3.92
CA GLN A 23 -0.41 32.38 -3.21
C GLN A 23 -0.44 32.18 -1.68
N ASN A 24 -1.50 31.59 -1.15
CA ASN A 24 -1.71 31.42 0.29
C ASN A 24 -1.43 29.98 0.79
N SER A 25 -0.87 29.10 -0.07
CA SER A 25 -0.56 27.72 0.35
C SER A 25 0.56 27.69 1.37
N VAL A 26 0.42 26.84 2.38
CA VAL A 26 1.49 26.54 3.36
C VAL A 26 2.69 25.82 2.71
N PHE A 27 2.52 25.30 1.50
CA PHE A 27 3.57 24.59 0.79
C PHE A 27 4.44 25.53 -0.07
N ARG A 28 5.75 25.27 -0.05
CA ARG A 28 6.71 25.82 -1.01
C ARG A 28 6.89 24.89 -2.21
N ASP A 29 7.10 23.60 -1.93
CA ASP A 29 7.20 22.52 -2.93
C ASP A 29 6.56 21.25 -2.41
N LYS A 30 5.28 21.09 -2.67
CA LYS A 30 4.51 19.91 -2.26
C LYS A 30 5.02 18.61 -2.89
N GLY A 31 5.71 18.68 -4.05
CA GLY A 31 6.27 17.51 -4.72
C GLY A 31 7.29 16.75 -3.87
N LEU A 32 8.01 17.43 -2.98
CA LEU A 32 8.94 16.79 -2.03
C LEU A 32 8.27 15.90 -0.99
N LEU A 33 6.94 16.02 -0.84
CA LEU A 33 6.10 15.20 0.05
C LEU A 33 5.29 14.14 -0.70
N ASP A 34 5.60 13.90 -1.97
CA ASP A 34 5.06 12.72 -2.66
C ASP A 34 5.82 11.48 -2.16
N PRO A 35 5.11 10.49 -1.58
CA PRO A 35 5.76 9.27 -1.08
C PRO A 35 6.51 8.47 -2.14
N ASP A 36 6.15 8.64 -3.40
CA ASP A 36 6.77 7.96 -4.55
C ASP A 36 7.72 8.86 -5.35
N ALA A 37 7.94 10.11 -4.91
CA ALA A 37 8.89 11.02 -5.56
C ALA A 37 10.31 10.45 -5.57
N VAL A 38 11.00 10.68 -6.68
CA VAL A 38 12.46 10.51 -6.72
C VAL A 38 13.08 11.65 -5.91
N ILE A 39 13.78 11.29 -4.85
CA ILE A 39 14.40 12.25 -3.94
C ILE A 39 15.92 12.26 -4.13
N ASP A 40 16.53 13.40 -3.85
CA ASP A 40 17.99 13.55 -3.84
C ASP A 40 18.61 12.66 -2.74
N GLU A 41 19.82 12.16 -3.02
CA GLU A 41 20.52 11.21 -2.13
C GLU A 41 20.81 11.80 -0.74
N ASP A 42 21.01 13.11 -0.64
CA ASP A 42 21.25 13.84 0.62
C ASP A 42 20.02 13.83 1.55
N ARG A 43 18.84 13.46 1.05
CA ARG A 43 17.61 13.29 1.82
C ARG A 43 17.41 11.87 2.35
N ILE A 44 18.29 10.93 1.99
CA ILE A 44 18.27 9.55 2.50
C ILE A 44 18.85 9.55 3.91
N VAL A 45 18.13 8.97 4.87
CA VAL A 45 18.50 8.97 6.29
C VAL A 45 18.21 7.60 6.91
N GLY A 46 19.09 7.18 7.84
CA GLY A 46 18.86 6.02 8.68
C GLY A 46 18.94 4.66 7.95
N ARG A 47 19.74 4.63 6.86
CA ARG A 47 20.01 3.42 6.06
C ARG A 47 21.50 3.28 5.72
N ASP A 48 22.37 3.83 6.56
CA ASP A 48 23.80 3.84 6.32
C ASP A 48 24.38 2.43 6.18
N ASP A 49 23.97 1.48 7.04
CA ASP A 49 24.43 0.10 6.99
C ASP A 49 23.98 -0.60 5.68
N GLN A 50 22.70 -0.43 5.29
CA GLN A 50 22.17 -1.00 4.06
C GLN A 50 22.82 -0.38 2.81
N LEU A 51 23.10 0.91 2.87
CA LEU A 51 23.81 1.63 1.82
C LEU A 51 25.24 1.07 1.65
N ASP A 52 25.98 0.92 2.75
CA ASP A 52 27.35 0.37 2.77
C ASP A 52 27.41 -1.08 2.28
N ASP A 53 26.44 -1.91 2.67
CA ASP A 53 26.32 -3.29 2.19
C ASP A 53 26.14 -3.32 0.67
N ILE A 54 25.19 -2.57 0.13
CA ILE A 54 24.87 -2.55 -1.31
C ILE A 54 26.05 -1.97 -2.10
N ILE A 55 26.70 -0.92 -1.63
CA ILE A 55 27.92 -0.37 -2.24
C ILE A 55 29.00 -1.44 -2.28
N THR A 56 29.21 -2.18 -1.18
CA THR A 56 30.20 -3.25 -1.10
C THR A 56 29.90 -4.36 -2.10
N TYR A 57 28.64 -4.76 -2.26
CA TYR A 57 28.23 -5.79 -3.20
C TYR A 57 28.25 -5.36 -4.66
N LEU A 58 28.05 -4.08 -4.97
CA LEU A 58 28.09 -3.57 -6.34
C LEU A 58 29.49 -3.10 -6.79
N ARG A 59 30.41 -2.81 -5.86
CA ARG A 59 31.80 -2.40 -6.16
C ARG A 59 32.52 -3.32 -7.15
N PRO A 60 32.37 -4.67 -7.12
CA PRO A 60 33.00 -5.56 -8.10
C PRO A 60 32.66 -5.21 -9.55
N ALA A 61 31.49 -4.64 -9.85
CA ALA A 61 31.13 -4.23 -11.20
C ALA A 61 32.12 -3.19 -11.75
N LEU A 62 32.55 -2.21 -10.93
CA LEU A 62 33.53 -1.19 -11.31
C LEU A 62 34.97 -1.72 -11.44
N GLN A 63 35.19 -2.98 -11.09
CA GLN A 63 36.49 -3.68 -11.17
C GLN A 63 36.49 -4.74 -12.28
N GLY A 64 35.45 -4.77 -13.13
CA GLY A 64 35.30 -5.78 -14.17
C GLY A 64 35.00 -7.19 -13.63
N ASN A 65 34.48 -7.30 -12.39
CA ASN A 65 34.13 -8.57 -11.76
C ASN A 65 32.61 -8.68 -11.60
N ARG A 66 32.10 -9.91 -11.46
CA ARG A 66 30.69 -10.18 -11.23
C ARG A 66 30.26 -9.77 -9.81
N PRO A 67 29.29 -8.85 -9.65
CA PRO A 67 28.65 -8.62 -8.36
C PRO A 67 27.90 -9.86 -7.87
N PRO A 68 27.78 -10.11 -6.57
CA PRO A 68 26.91 -11.15 -6.06
C PRO A 68 25.44 -10.85 -6.35
N ASN A 69 24.59 -11.87 -6.35
CA ASN A 69 23.16 -11.65 -6.26
C ASN A 69 22.82 -11.10 -4.86
N MET A 70 21.73 -10.36 -4.76
CA MET A 70 21.27 -9.74 -3.52
C MET A 70 19.80 -10.03 -3.26
N LEU A 71 19.45 -10.22 -1.99
CA LEU A 71 18.08 -10.26 -1.50
C LEU A 71 17.87 -9.10 -0.52
N LEU A 72 17.06 -8.12 -0.92
CA LEU A 72 16.69 -7.00 -0.08
C LEU A 72 15.31 -7.30 0.50
N TYR A 73 15.21 -7.53 1.79
CA TYR A 73 13.94 -7.87 2.41
C TYR A 73 13.62 -7.02 3.63
N GLY A 74 12.33 -6.82 3.88
CA GLY A 74 11.79 -6.02 4.96
C GLY A 74 10.41 -5.47 4.61
N PRO A 75 9.70 -4.88 5.55
CA PRO A 75 8.37 -4.32 5.33
C PRO A 75 8.30 -3.26 4.21
N SER A 76 7.08 -2.94 3.77
CA SER A 76 6.85 -1.84 2.82
C SER A 76 7.27 -0.50 3.43
N GLY A 77 7.69 0.46 2.59
CA GLY A 77 8.06 1.80 3.04
C GLY A 77 9.38 1.91 3.80
N THR A 78 10.19 0.83 3.87
CA THR A 78 11.49 0.82 4.57
C THR A 78 12.66 1.31 3.71
N GLY A 79 12.44 1.68 2.44
CA GLY A 79 13.44 2.29 1.58
C GLY A 79 14.22 1.33 0.67
N LYS A 80 13.88 0.04 0.58
CA LYS A 80 14.58 -0.97 -0.26
C LYS A 80 14.83 -0.46 -1.69
N SER A 81 13.75 -0.12 -2.40
CA SER A 81 13.82 0.31 -3.80
C SER A 81 14.54 1.66 -3.95
N LEU A 82 14.43 2.54 -2.95
CA LEU A 82 15.10 3.82 -2.93
C LEU A 82 16.63 3.65 -2.88
N ILE A 83 17.11 2.88 -1.90
CA ILE A 83 18.55 2.70 -1.66
C ILE A 83 19.24 1.98 -2.84
N ILE A 84 18.65 0.87 -3.32
CA ILE A 84 19.27 0.14 -4.45
C ILE A 84 19.31 1.01 -5.71
N ASN A 85 18.28 1.81 -5.99
CA ASN A 85 18.27 2.69 -7.14
C ASN A 85 19.33 3.79 -7.00
N ALA A 86 19.46 4.42 -5.83
CA ALA A 86 20.47 5.45 -5.57
C ALA A 86 21.90 4.91 -5.79
N VAL A 87 22.22 3.75 -5.22
CA VAL A 87 23.55 3.14 -5.41
C VAL A 87 23.78 2.74 -6.86
N CYS A 88 22.78 2.16 -7.54
CA CYS A 88 22.90 1.79 -8.95
C CYS A 88 23.14 3.00 -9.85
N GLN A 89 22.50 4.14 -9.56
CA GLN A 89 22.71 5.39 -10.30
C GLN A 89 24.16 5.86 -10.16
N GLN A 90 24.71 5.85 -8.96
CA GLN A 90 26.11 6.23 -8.72
C GLN A 90 27.11 5.25 -9.37
N VAL A 91 26.81 3.94 -9.33
CA VAL A 91 27.63 2.94 -10.03
C VAL A 91 27.60 3.16 -11.54
N LEU A 92 26.42 3.46 -12.11
CA LEU A 92 26.26 3.76 -13.54
C LEU A 92 27.07 4.99 -13.96
N GLU A 93 27.04 6.09 -13.20
CA GLU A 93 27.80 7.30 -13.47
C GLU A 93 29.32 7.04 -13.42
N LEU A 94 29.77 6.31 -12.40
CA LEU A 94 31.18 5.96 -12.25
C LEU A 94 31.66 5.01 -13.37
N ALA A 95 30.91 3.96 -13.70
CA ALA A 95 31.23 3.04 -14.78
C ALA A 95 31.31 3.77 -16.13
N THR A 96 30.33 4.64 -16.42
CA THR A 96 30.34 5.46 -17.63
C THR A 96 31.56 6.34 -17.70
N SER A 97 31.99 6.95 -16.59
CA SER A 97 33.22 7.77 -16.54
C SER A 97 34.52 6.98 -16.80
N GLN A 98 34.50 5.66 -16.51
CA GLN A 98 35.60 4.72 -16.75
C GLN A 98 35.57 4.12 -18.17
N GLY A 99 34.47 4.32 -18.90
CA GLY A 99 34.26 3.73 -20.22
C GLY A 99 33.70 2.30 -20.20
N ASP A 100 33.25 1.85 -19.03
CA ASP A 100 32.62 0.55 -18.85
C ASP A 100 31.11 0.62 -19.15
N ARG A 101 30.55 -0.44 -19.72
CA ARG A 101 29.12 -0.52 -20.08
C ARG A 101 28.35 -1.24 -18.98
N PHE A 102 27.99 -0.49 -17.94
CA PHE A 102 27.14 -0.99 -16.87
C PHE A 102 25.66 -0.74 -17.21
N GLY A 103 24.78 -1.74 -16.99
CA GLY A 103 23.34 -1.62 -17.22
C GLY A 103 22.54 -1.88 -15.96
N VAL A 104 21.42 -1.15 -15.81
CA VAL A 104 20.45 -1.32 -14.71
C VAL A 104 19.09 -1.64 -15.31
N ILE A 105 18.62 -2.89 -15.16
CA ILE A 105 17.36 -3.34 -15.71
C ILE A 105 16.39 -3.62 -14.55
N LYS A 106 15.33 -2.82 -14.45
CA LYS A 106 14.36 -2.93 -13.37
C LYS A 106 12.98 -3.34 -13.87
N ILE A 107 12.33 -4.26 -13.17
CA ILE A 107 10.90 -4.55 -13.32
C ILE A 107 10.23 -4.55 -11.93
N ASN A 108 9.00 -4.00 -11.86
CA ASN A 108 8.12 -4.19 -10.71
C ASN A 108 7.18 -5.37 -11.01
N CYS A 109 7.20 -6.38 -10.14
CA CYS A 109 6.48 -7.64 -10.32
C CYS A 109 5.00 -7.57 -9.90
N GLN A 110 4.56 -6.53 -9.21
CA GLN A 110 3.20 -6.37 -8.69
C GLN A 110 2.12 -6.52 -9.77
N THR A 111 2.34 -5.94 -10.94
CA THR A 111 1.37 -5.97 -12.05
C THR A 111 1.60 -7.10 -13.04
N ILE A 112 2.63 -7.92 -12.84
CA ILE A 112 3.05 -8.97 -13.76
C ILE A 112 2.47 -10.31 -13.31
N LYS A 113 1.59 -10.91 -14.14
CA LYS A 113 0.82 -12.10 -13.77
C LYS A 113 1.37 -13.42 -14.31
N SER A 114 2.52 -13.42 -14.99
CA SER A 114 3.11 -14.66 -15.53
C SER A 114 4.60 -14.50 -15.82
N HIS A 115 5.31 -15.63 -15.77
CA HIS A 115 6.72 -15.73 -16.14
C HIS A 115 6.99 -15.17 -17.55
N ASP A 116 6.17 -15.52 -18.53
CA ASP A 116 6.32 -15.05 -19.93
C ASP A 116 6.26 -13.52 -20.05
N ARG A 117 5.32 -12.89 -19.30
CA ARG A 117 5.22 -11.43 -19.24
C ARG A 117 6.41 -10.79 -18.52
N ALA A 118 6.92 -11.42 -17.47
CA ALA A 118 8.09 -10.92 -16.77
C ALA A 118 9.31 -10.90 -17.71
N VAL A 119 9.54 -12.00 -18.46
CA VAL A 119 10.60 -12.07 -19.45
C VAL A 119 10.43 -11.02 -20.55
N TYR A 120 9.22 -10.80 -21.08
CA TYR A 120 8.99 -9.75 -22.06
C TYR A 120 9.30 -8.35 -21.52
N ARG A 121 8.92 -8.07 -20.26
CA ARG A 121 9.25 -6.79 -19.60
C ARG A 121 10.76 -6.60 -19.46
N LEU A 122 11.47 -7.66 -19.11
CA LEU A 122 12.94 -7.62 -19.07
C LEU A 122 13.54 -7.33 -20.44
N VAL A 123 13.06 -7.96 -21.51
CA VAL A 123 13.51 -7.64 -22.89
C VAL A 123 13.26 -6.19 -23.23
N LYS A 124 12.05 -5.69 -22.96
CA LYS A 124 11.67 -4.31 -23.26
C LYS A 124 12.57 -3.31 -22.52
N ASN A 125 12.75 -3.50 -21.19
CA ASN A 125 13.54 -2.57 -20.39
C ASN A 125 15.04 -2.67 -20.71
N ALA A 126 15.55 -3.86 -21.05
CA ALA A 126 16.91 -4.03 -21.52
C ALA A 126 17.16 -3.34 -22.89
N ALA A 127 16.19 -3.42 -23.80
CA ALA A 127 16.27 -2.74 -25.08
C ALA A 127 16.22 -1.22 -24.94
N GLU A 128 15.40 -0.70 -24.01
CA GLU A 128 15.30 0.71 -23.68
C GLU A 128 16.60 1.22 -23.06
N GLU A 129 17.17 0.49 -22.09
CA GLU A 129 18.46 0.82 -21.45
C GLU A 129 19.62 0.81 -22.45
N ALA A 130 19.63 -0.13 -23.39
CA ALA A 130 20.64 -0.24 -24.43
C ALA A 130 20.42 0.71 -25.62
N GLY A 131 19.26 1.37 -25.72
CA GLY A 131 18.90 2.21 -26.87
C GLY A 131 18.71 1.43 -28.18
N VAL A 132 18.25 0.15 -28.09
CA VAL A 132 18.05 -0.73 -29.26
C VAL A 132 16.59 -1.14 -29.41
N ASP A 133 16.25 -1.70 -30.59
CA ASP A 133 14.90 -2.24 -30.81
C ASP A 133 14.66 -3.49 -29.94
N VAL A 134 13.44 -3.61 -29.39
CA VAL A 134 12.96 -4.80 -28.67
C VAL A 134 13.13 -6.07 -29.51
N GLY A 135 12.80 -6.02 -30.79
CA GLY A 135 13.04 -7.09 -31.77
C GLY A 135 12.15 -8.33 -31.63
N VAL A 136 11.28 -8.37 -30.61
CA VAL A 136 10.33 -9.47 -30.36
C VAL A 136 8.96 -8.94 -29.92
N PRO A 137 7.86 -9.58 -30.35
CA PRO A 137 6.51 -9.20 -29.92
C PRO A 137 6.22 -9.66 -28.48
N GLU A 138 5.27 -8.99 -27.82
CA GLU A 138 4.80 -9.38 -26.47
C GLU A 138 4.16 -10.78 -26.46
N SER A 139 3.48 -11.16 -27.54
CA SER A 139 2.75 -12.44 -27.66
C SER A 139 2.99 -13.11 -29.00
N GLY A 140 2.69 -14.41 -29.08
CA GLY A 140 2.79 -15.17 -30.31
C GLY A 140 4.13 -15.88 -30.54
N ILE A 141 5.09 -15.74 -29.63
CA ILE A 141 6.36 -16.50 -29.62
C ILE A 141 6.58 -17.15 -28.24
N SER A 142 7.50 -18.12 -28.19
CA SER A 142 7.82 -18.81 -26.94
C SER A 142 8.59 -17.90 -25.97
N THR A 143 8.49 -18.19 -24.67
CA THR A 143 9.28 -17.51 -23.63
C THR A 143 10.78 -17.68 -23.86
N ASP A 144 11.20 -18.85 -24.38
CA ASP A 144 12.61 -19.11 -24.65
C ASP A 144 13.17 -18.18 -25.74
N GLN A 145 12.40 -17.91 -26.81
CA GLN A 145 12.80 -16.93 -27.83
C GLN A 145 12.91 -15.50 -27.27
N LYS A 146 12.06 -15.13 -26.32
CA LYS A 146 12.18 -13.86 -25.62
C LYS A 146 13.44 -13.81 -24.74
N LEU A 147 13.73 -14.91 -24.02
CA LEU A 147 14.95 -15.03 -23.23
C LEU A 147 16.22 -14.97 -24.09
N ASP A 148 16.23 -15.67 -25.24
CA ASP A 148 17.37 -15.60 -26.15
C ASP A 148 17.61 -14.16 -26.63
N ARG A 149 16.55 -13.43 -26.96
CA ARG A 149 16.65 -12.00 -27.31
C ARG A 149 17.12 -11.14 -26.14
N PHE A 150 16.64 -11.42 -24.92
CA PHE A 150 17.11 -10.74 -23.71
C PHE A 150 18.62 -10.91 -23.52
N TYR A 151 19.10 -12.14 -23.60
CA TYR A 151 20.53 -12.44 -23.46
C TYR A 151 21.38 -11.84 -24.56
N GLU A 152 20.88 -11.82 -25.81
CA GLU A 152 21.53 -11.17 -26.93
C GLU A 152 21.70 -9.65 -26.68
N ILE A 153 20.66 -8.97 -26.22
CA ILE A 153 20.74 -7.54 -25.87
C ILE A 153 21.79 -7.32 -24.77
N LEU A 154 21.78 -8.14 -23.71
CA LEU A 154 22.73 -8.02 -22.62
C LEU A 154 24.16 -8.19 -23.11
N SER A 155 24.46 -9.26 -23.84
CA SER A 155 25.81 -9.59 -24.31
C SER A 155 26.39 -8.52 -25.24
N ASN A 156 25.55 -7.95 -26.11
CA ASN A 156 26.03 -7.00 -27.11
C ASN A 156 26.24 -5.58 -26.54
N ASN A 157 25.56 -5.21 -25.45
CA ASN A 157 25.50 -3.82 -25.01
C ASN A 157 26.11 -3.58 -23.64
N PHE A 158 26.30 -4.60 -22.79
CA PHE A 158 26.76 -4.40 -21.42
C PHE A 158 27.90 -5.36 -21.05
N ASP A 159 28.87 -4.86 -20.30
CA ASP A 159 29.94 -5.64 -19.69
C ASP A 159 29.50 -6.20 -18.33
N SER A 160 28.67 -5.45 -17.62
CA SER A 160 28.04 -5.87 -16.37
C SER A 160 26.63 -5.33 -16.25
N VAL A 161 25.70 -6.13 -15.76
CA VAL A 161 24.29 -5.77 -15.59
C VAL A 161 23.78 -6.18 -14.22
N ILE A 162 23.05 -5.28 -13.57
CA ILE A 162 22.20 -5.61 -12.44
C ILE A 162 20.74 -5.64 -12.88
N ILE A 163 20.05 -6.74 -12.52
CA ILE A 163 18.63 -6.91 -12.76
C ILE A 163 17.88 -6.76 -11.43
N ILE A 164 17.06 -5.74 -11.31
CA ILE A 164 16.28 -5.44 -10.10
C ILE A 164 14.85 -5.97 -10.30
N LEU A 165 14.47 -6.93 -9.46
CA LEU A 165 13.13 -7.50 -9.42
C LEU A 165 12.42 -6.95 -8.17
N ASP A 166 11.64 -5.89 -8.34
CA ASP A 166 10.93 -5.24 -7.23
C ASP A 166 9.61 -5.99 -6.97
N GLU A 167 9.28 -6.22 -5.66
CA GLU A 167 8.11 -7.00 -5.21
C GLU A 167 8.05 -8.38 -5.86
N VAL A 168 9.19 -9.07 -5.88
CA VAL A 168 9.38 -10.34 -6.60
C VAL A 168 8.44 -11.45 -6.11
N ASP A 169 8.08 -11.47 -4.84
CA ASP A 169 7.13 -12.39 -4.21
C ASP A 169 5.73 -12.33 -4.84
N LEU A 170 5.35 -11.21 -5.44
CA LEU A 170 4.05 -11.06 -6.12
C LEU A 170 4.01 -11.72 -7.52
N LEU A 171 5.15 -12.13 -8.07
CA LEU A 171 5.23 -12.84 -9.34
C LEU A 171 4.95 -14.36 -9.16
N VAL A 172 3.80 -14.70 -8.65
CA VAL A 172 3.41 -16.10 -8.38
C VAL A 172 3.10 -16.87 -9.68
N GLY A 173 2.45 -16.21 -10.64
CA GLY A 173 2.02 -16.85 -11.87
C GLY A 173 0.66 -17.56 -11.75
N ARG A 174 0.31 -18.37 -12.77
CA ARG A 174 -0.90 -19.20 -12.72
C ARG A 174 -0.55 -20.54 -12.09
N GLN A 175 -0.85 -20.69 -10.83
CA GLN A 175 -0.79 -21.99 -10.16
C GLN A 175 -2.10 -22.75 -10.43
N ARG A 176 -1.98 -23.94 -11.00
CA ARG A 176 -3.08 -24.89 -11.20
C ARG A 176 -3.15 -25.89 -10.06
N ASP A 177 -2.03 -26.15 -9.43
CA ASP A 177 -1.85 -26.99 -8.25
C ASP A 177 -1.10 -26.18 -7.19
N PRO A 178 -1.38 -26.35 -5.89
CA PRO A 178 -0.62 -25.73 -4.79
C PRO A 178 0.87 -26.05 -4.79
N ASN A 179 1.26 -27.13 -5.49
CA ASN A 179 2.67 -27.56 -5.62
C ASN A 179 3.34 -27.03 -6.91
N ASP A 180 2.64 -26.25 -7.73
CA ASP A 180 3.25 -25.65 -8.93
C ASP A 180 4.34 -24.63 -8.51
N GLU A 181 5.50 -24.74 -9.15
CA GLU A 181 6.63 -23.82 -8.95
C GLU A 181 6.21 -22.37 -9.25
N PRO A 182 6.41 -21.41 -8.31
CA PRO A 182 6.12 -20.00 -8.55
C PRO A 182 6.91 -19.44 -9.73
N ALA A 183 6.31 -18.50 -10.46
CA ALA A 183 6.95 -17.91 -11.64
C ALA A 183 8.25 -17.17 -11.31
N TYR A 184 8.34 -16.59 -10.11
CA TYR A 184 9.58 -15.94 -9.63
C TYR A 184 10.73 -16.93 -9.45
N SER A 185 10.45 -18.16 -8.98
CA SER A 185 11.47 -19.19 -8.77
C SER A 185 12.14 -19.55 -10.10
N LYS A 186 11.33 -19.82 -11.13
CA LYS A 186 11.82 -20.10 -12.49
C LYS A 186 12.63 -18.93 -13.06
N LEU A 187 12.16 -17.70 -12.88
CA LEU A 187 12.84 -16.50 -13.35
C LEU A 187 14.20 -16.33 -12.69
N LEU A 188 14.28 -16.42 -11.37
CA LEU A 188 15.52 -16.32 -10.60
C LEU A 188 16.52 -17.38 -11.03
N TYR A 189 16.08 -18.63 -11.20
CA TYR A 189 16.94 -19.70 -11.70
C TYR A 189 17.57 -19.36 -13.06
N GLN A 190 16.77 -18.91 -14.02
CA GLN A 190 17.24 -18.59 -15.37
C GLN A 190 18.22 -17.42 -15.38
N LEU A 191 17.92 -16.33 -14.66
CA LEU A 191 18.76 -15.15 -14.61
C LEU A 191 20.08 -15.40 -13.87
N SER A 192 20.03 -16.09 -12.75
CA SER A 192 21.23 -16.36 -11.93
C SER A 192 22.24 -17.28 -12.62
N ARG A 193 21.78 -18.15 -13.51
CA ARG A 193 22.62 -19.10 -14.26
C ARG A 193 23.00 -18.64 -15.67
N ALA A 194 22.53 -17.50 -16.12
CA ALA A 194 22.73 -17.04 -17.48
C ALA A 194 24.22 -17.05 -17.92
N SER A 195 25.10 -16.48 -17.09
CA SER A 195 26.54 -16.46 -17.36
C SER A 195 27.18 -17.85 -17.26
N GLN A 196 26.76 -18.70 -16.29
CA GLN A 196 27.31 -20.06 -16.13
C GLN A 196 26.95 -20.98 -17.28
N LEU A 197 25.80 -20.78 -17.92
CA LEU A 197 25.34 -21.55 -19.06
C LEU A 197 25.90 -21.03 -20.41
N GLY A 198 26.81 -20.04 -20.38
CA GLY A 198 27.36 -19.43 -21.60
C GLY A 198 26.32 -18.67 -22.43
N ARG A 199 25.22 -18.27 -21.80
CA ARG A 199 24.17 -17.50 -22.46
C ARG A 199 24.51 -16.02 -22.62
N ILE A 200 25.44 -15.52 -21.83
CA ILE A 200 25.87 -14.13 -21.76
C ILE A 200 27.39 -14.08 -21.60
N GLU A 201 28.07 -13.22 -22.35
CA GLU A 201 29.50 -12.98 -22.23
C GLU A 201 29.84 -12.07 -21.03
N GLY A 202 28.92 -11.14 -20.67
CA GLY A 202 29.07 -10.21 -19.56
C GLY A 202 28.70 -10.80 -18.19
N HIS A 203 28.79 -9.96 -17.17
CA HIS A 203 28.41 -10.29 -15.81
C HIS A 203 26.95 -9.92 -15.53
N VAL A 204 26.19 -10.83 -14.94
CA VAL A 204 24.80 -10.59 -14.52
C VAL A 204 24.68 -10.84 -13.02
N SER A 205 24.10 -9.87 -12.32
CA SER A 205 23.69 -9.96 -10.93
C SER A 205 22.19 -9.69 -10.82
N VAL A 206 21.52 -10.33 -9.89
CA VAL A 206 20.09 -10.15 -9.62
C VAL A 206 19.92 -9.60 -8.22
N ALA A 207 19.21 -8.49 -8.11
CA ALA A 207 18.72 -7.94 -6.84
C ALA A 207 17.21 -8.22 -6.76
N ALA A 208 16.80 -9.13 -5.88
CA ALA A 208 15.41 -9.42 -5.59
C ALA A 208 14.96 -8.63 -4.36
N LEU A 209 13.87 -7.88 -4.48
CA LEU A 209 13.28 -7.10 -3.41
C LEU A 209 11.95 -7.74 -3.02
N THR A 210 11.76 -8.01 -1.73
CA THR A 210 10.55 -8.65 -1.21
C THR A 210 10.13 -8.07 0.13
N ASN A 211 8.81 -8.17 0.41
CA ASN A 211 8.25 -7.89 1.72
C ASN A 211 8.05 -9.18 2.56
N ASP A 212 8.23 -10.36 1.96
CA ASP A 212 8.05 -11.65 2.63
C ASP A 212 9.37 -12.15 3.22
N PRO A 213 9.51 -12.24 4.55
CA PRO A 213 10.72 -12.74 5.19
C PRO A 213 10.97 -14.24 4.91
N ARG A 214 9.96 -15.00 4.44
CA ARG A 214 10.07 -16.42 4.11
C ARG A 214 10.31 -16.67 2.62
N PHE A 215 10.52 -15.63 1.84
CA PHE A 215 10.67 -15.73 0.39
C PHE A 215 11.66 -16.82 -0.06
N MET A 216 12.79 -16.97 0.63
CA MET A 216 13.79 -17.98 0.32
C MET A 216 13.30 -19.43 0.58
N GLU A 217 12.41 -19.62 1.56
CA GLU A 217 11.84 -20.94 1.89
C GLU A 217 10.87 -21.42 0.80
N ASP A 218 10.27 -20.49 0.08
CA ASP A 218 9.29 -20.76 -0.99
C ASP A 218 9.95 -20.99 -2.37
N LEU A 219 11.28 -20.83 -2.47
CA LEU A 219 12.01 -21.11 -3.71
C LEU A 219 12.18 -22.62 -3.95
N ASP A 220 12.08 -23.02 -5.23
CA ASP A 220 12.58 -24.35 -5.62
C ASP A 220 14.07 -24.50 -5.28
N GLY A 221 14.48 -25.63 -4.77
CA GLY A 221 15.86 -25.83 -4.32
C GLY A 221 16.94 -25.58 -5.38
N ARG A 222 16.60 -25.68 -6.69
CA ARG A 222 17.53 -25.31 -7.78
C ARG A 222 17.64 -23.80 -7.92
N ALA A 223 16.54 -23.09 -7.75
CA ALA A 223 16.51 -21.62 -7.78
C ALA A 223 17.26 -21.06 -6.58
N GLU A 224 16.99 -21.55 -5.38
CA GLU A 224 17.67 -21.19 -4.14
C GLU A 224 19.20 -21.37 -4.27
N SER A 225 19.64 -22.56 -4.66
CA SER A 225 21.07 -22.88 -4.84
C SER A 225 21.75 -22.03 -5.94
N SER A 226 21.03 -21.64 -6.98
CA SER A 226 21.58 -20.86 -8.08
C SER A 226 21.57 -19.35 -7.80
N PHE A 227 20.54 -18.86 -7.14
CA PHE A 227 20.43 -17.48 -6.75
C PHE A 227 21.43 -17.13 -5.64
N ASN A 228 21.51 -17.90 -4.58
CA ASN A 228 22.48 -17.80 -3.49
C ASN A 228 22.88 -16.33 -3.17
N PRO A 229 21.94 -15.51 -2.70
CA PRO A 229 22.13 -14.07 -2.58
C PRO A 229 22.94 -13.67 -1.34
N GLN A 230 23.41 -12.43 -1.33
CA GLN A 230 23.77 -11.71 -0.11
C GLN A 230 22.52 -11.03 0.43
N ASP A 231 22.24 -11.20 1.71
CA ASP A 231 21.06 -10.65 2.37
C ASP A 231 21.30 -9.23 2.84
N VAL A 232 20.35 -8.33 2.53
CA VAL A 232 20.30 -6.97 3.05
C VAL A 232 18.95 -6.74 3.72
N VAL A 233 18.97 -6.63 5.06
CA VAL A 233 17.76 -6.49 5.88
C VAL A 233 17.39 -5.02 6.03
N PHE A 234 16.14 -4.69 5.75
CA PHE A 234 15.57 -3.37 5.94
C PHE A 234 14.55 -3.40 7.09
N PRO A 235 14.96 -3.13 8.32
CA PRO A 235 14.04 -3.07 9.46
C PRO A 235 13.09 -1.89 9.35
N ASP A 236 11.98 -1.94 10.10
CA ASP A 236 11.10 -0.79 10.29
C ASP A 236 11.90 0.42 10.79
N TYR A 237 11.47 1.62 10.39
CA TYR A 237 12.03 2.85 10.93
C TYR A 237 11.49 3.11 12.34
N ASP A 238 12.37 3.51 13.24
CA ASP A 238 11.95 4.04 14.54
C ASP A 238 11.48 5.51 14.43
N ALA A 239 10.89 6.03 15.51
CA ALA A 239 10.36 7.39 15.53
C ALA A 239 11.43 8.46 15.27
N ASN A 240 12.68 8.26 15.74
CA ASN A 240 13.77 9.21 15.52
C ASN A 240 14.23 9.22 14.06
N GLN A 241 14.30 8.06 13.44
CA GLN A 241 14.62 7.93 12.01
C GLN A 241 13.53 8.58 11.15
N LEU A 242 12.25 8.34 11.45
CA LEU A 242 11.12 8.97 10.75
C LEU A 242 11.13 10.48 10.94
N GLN A 243 11.43 10.96 12.14
CA GLN A 243 11.61 12.39 12.40
C GLN A 243 12.72 12.98 11.54
N ALA A 244 13.88 12.32 11.46
CA ALA A 244 15.00 12.78 10.62
C ALA A 244 14.63 12.78 9.12
N ILE A 245 13.84 11.80 8.65
CA ILE A 245 13.32 11.74 7.27
C ILE A 245 12.40 12.94 6.99
N LEU A 246 11.51 13.29 7.91
CA LEU A 246 10.61 14.43 7.77
C LEU A 246 11.33 15.77 7.86
N GLU A 247 12.33 15.89 8.74
CA GLU A 247 13.18 17.10 8.81
C GLU A 247 13.90 17.41 7.50
N ARG A 248 14.37 16.38 6.76
CA ARG A 248 14.97 16.53 5.43
C ARG A 248 13.98 16.96 4.35
N ARG A 249 12.70 17.01 4.66
CA ARG A 249 11.60 17.46 3.79
C ARG A 249 10.89 18.71 4.30
N ARG A 250 11.40 19.31 5.36
CA ARG A 250 10.82 20.53 5.95
C ARG A 250 10.73 21.69 4.96
N ASP A 251 11.64 21.75 4.00
CA ASP A 251 11.68 22.74 2.93
C ASP A 251 10.57 22.61 1.88
N ALA A 252 9.76 21.54 1.96
CA ALA A 252 8.51 21.43 1.22
C ALA A 252 7.48 22.49 1.66
N TYR A 253 7.63 23.00 2.87
CA TYR A 253 6.77 24.03 3.46
C TYR A 253 7.41 25.43 3.35
N GLN A 254 6.56 26.44 3.44
CA GLN A 254 7.00 27.84 3.60
C GLN A 254 7.72 28.01 4.95
N ASP A 255 8.51 29.09 5.05
CA ASP A 255 9.22 29.40 6.29
C ASP A 255 8.23 29.75 7.41
N ASN A 256 8.44 29.19 8.60
CA ASN A 256 7.68 29.48 9.82
C ASN A 256 6.19 29.07 9.80
N VAL A 257 5.73 28.24 8.85
CA VAL A 257 4.34 27.74 8.83
C VAL A 257 4.15 26.49 9.68
N LEU A 258 5.20 25.75 9.98
CA LEU A 258 5.13 24.55 10.83
C LEU A 258 5.27 24.93 12.30
N GLU A 259 4.26 24.63 13.11
CA GLU A 259 4.34 24.74 14.56
C GLU A 259 5.34 23.71 15.13
N ASP A 260 5.96 24.05 16.26
CA ASP A 260 6.85 23.12 16.94
C ASP A 260 6.08 21.84 17.34
N GLY A 261 6.68 20.68 17.07
CA GLY A 261 6.06 19.39 17.40
C GLY A 261 5.36 18.67 16.23
N ILE A 262 5.09 19.33 15.09
CA ILE A 262 4.44 18.70 13.93
C ILE A 262 5.23 17.50 13.41
N ILE A 263 6.52 17.65 13.20
CA ILE A 263 7.39 16.57 12.73
C ILE A 263 7.49 15.44 13.75
N PRO A 264 7.78 15.68 15.05
CA PRO A 264 7.78 14.63 16.05
C PRO A 264 6.47 13.86 16.17
N ILE A 265 5.31 14.53 16.13
CA ILE A 265 4.01 13.85 16.25
C ILE A 265 3.68 13.02 14.99
N SER A 266 3.98 13.54 13.79
CA SER A 266 3.82 12.80 12.54
C SER A 266 4.68 11.54 12.52
N ALA A 267 5.95 11.65 12.95
CA ALA A 267 6.87 10.52 13.08
C ALA A 267 6.39 9.49 14.12
N ALA A 268 5.87 9.96 15.27
CA ALA A 268 5.37 9.07 16.31
C ALA A 268 4.16 8.26 15.86
N PHE A 269 3.20 8.87 15.17
CA PHE A 269 2.04 8.14 14.61
C PHE A 269 2.47 7.09 13.59
N ALA A 270 3.37 7.43 12.67
CA ALA A 270 3.84 6.48 11.66
C ALA A 270 4.68 5.34 12.29
N ALA A 271 5.46 5.62 13.35
CA ALA A 271 6.20 4.59 14.09
C ALA A 271 5.26 3.59 14.80
N GLN A 272 4.10 4.05 15.30
CA GLN A 272 3.09 3.17 15.88
C GLN A 272 2.42 2.27 14.84
N ASP A 273 2.33 2.72 13.58
CA ASP A 273 1.77 1.96 12.46
C ASP A 273 2.90 1.35 11.59
N HIS A 274 3.74 0.52 12.20
CA HIS A 274 4.80 -0.29 11.55
C HIS A 274 5.98 0.48 10.91
N GLY A 275 6.26 1.71 11.35
CA GLY A 275 7.49 2.41 10.94
C GLY A 275 7.67 2.63 9.43
N ASP A 276 6.58 2.83 8.70
CA ASP A 276 6.57 3.09 7.26
C ASP A 276 6.84 4.57 6.95
N ALA A 277 7.95 4.87 6.29
CA ALA A 277 8.32 6.24 5.93
C ALA A 277 7.34 6.88 4.93
N ARG A 278 6.71 6.10 4.03
CA ARG A 278 5.71 6.63 3.10
C ARG A 278 4.49 7.16 3.86
N LYS A 279 4.05 6.42 4.90
CA LYS A 279 2.96 6.86 5.76
C LYS A 279 3.31 8.11 6.56
N ALA A 280 4.56 8.21 7.07
CA ALA A 280 5.00 9.41 7.76
C ALA A 280 4.96 10.65 6.85
N ILE A 281 5.45 10.51 5.61
CA ILE A 281 5.47 11.58 4.60
C ILE A 281 4.03 11.93 4.19
N ASP A 282 3.17 10.94 3.96
CA ASP A 282 1.76 11.16 3.58
C ASP A 282 0.98 11.87 4.69
N LEU A 283 1.17 11.45 5.94
CA LEU A 283 0.55 12.10 7.11
C LEU A 283 1.01 13.55 7.25
N PHE A 284 2.31 13.79 7.09
CA PHE A 284 2.89 15.12 7.13
C PHE A 284 2.34 16.01 6.00
N ARG A 285 2.22 15.48 4.77
CA ARG A 285 1.60 16.16 3.63
C ARG A 285 0.12 16.47 3.87
N LYS A 286 -0.67 15.50 4.32
CA LYS A 286 -2.10 15.66 4.61
C LYS A 286 -2.37 16.72 5.67
N ALA A 287 -1.52 16.81 6.70
CA ALA A 287 -1.65 17.86 7.72
C ALA A 287 -1.55 19.26 7.09
N GLY A 288 -0.63 19.49 6.16
CA GLY A 288 -0.56 20.74 5.42
C GLY A 288 -1.76 20.97 4.50
N GLU A 289 -2.26 19.92 3.84
CA GLU A 289 -3.45 20.01 2.99
C GLU A 289 -4.71 20.38 3.78
N ILE A 290 -4.83 19.91 5.04
CA ILE A 290 -5.92 20.28 5.95
C ILE A 290 -5.82 21.75 6.33
N ALA A 291 -4.60 22.23 6.66
CA ALA A 291 -4.39 23.65 6.94
C ALA A 291 -4.75 24.55 5.74
N ASP A 292 -4.28 24.19 4.53
CA ASP A 292 -4.65 24.88 3.29
C ASP A 292 -6.17 24.92 3.05
N ARG A 293 -6.87 23.79 3.26
CA ARG A 293 -8.33 23.71 3.12
C ARG A 293 -9.08 24.57 4.14
N ALA A 294 -8.49 24.73 5.34
CA ALA A 294 -9.02 25.58 6.39
C ALA A 294 -8.63 27.08 6.22
N GLU A 295 -7.86 27.41 5.17
CA GLU A 295 -7.32 28.75 4.93
C GLU A 295 -6.47 29.26 6.12
N GLU A 296 -5.73 28.33 6.77
CA GLU A 296 -4.85 28.64 7.88
C GLU A 296 -3.40 28.78 7.40
N ASP A 297 -2.71 29.83 7.87
CA ASP A 297 -1.32 30.13 7.52
C ASP A 297 -0.31 29.28 8.30
N THR A 298 -0.78 28.40 9.20
CA THR A 298 0.08 27.63 10.11
C THR A 298 -0.44 26.20 10.24
N VAL A 299 0.45 25.23 10.05
CA VAL A 299 0.15 23.82 10.30
C VAL A 299 0.32 23.55 11.79
N ARG A 300 -0.73 23.04 12.47
CA ARG A 300 -0.78 22.77 13.90
C ARG A 300 -0.91 21.29 14.21
N GLU A 301 -0.66 20.91 15.45
CA GLU A 301 -0.85 19.54 15.92
C GLU A 301 -2.27 19.00 15.63
N ALA A 302 -3.30 19.85 15.71
CA ALA A 302 -4.67 19.47 15.38
C ALA A 302 -4.78 18.92 13.94
N HIS A 303 -4.12 19.54 12.97
CA HIS A 303 -4.15 19.10 11.56
C HIS A 303 -3.49 17.73 11.38
N VAL A 304 -2.42 17.41 12.12
CA VAL A 304 -1.81 16.07 12.09
C VAL A 304 -2.77 15.01 12.67
N ARG A 305 -3.45 15.34 13.76
CA ARG A 305 -4.45 14.44 14.38
C ARG A 305 -5.66 14.21 13.46
N ASP A 306 -6.10 15.24 12.76
CA ASP A 306 -7.19 15.12 11.80
C ASP A 306 -6.74 14.36 10.55
N ALA A 307 -5.51 14.57 10.06
CA ALA A 307 -4.92 13.77 9.00
C ALA A 307 -4.81 12.29 9.36
N GLN A 308 -4.45 11.98 10.62
CA GLN A 308 -4.42 10.60 11.14
C GLN A 308 -5.82 9.97 11.10
N LYS A 309 -6.85 10.68 11.57
CA LYS A 309 -8.24 10.20 11.51
C LYS A 309 -8.72 9.98 10.08
N GLU A 310 -8.42 10.92 9.16
CA GLU A 310 -8.74 10.76 7.75
C GLU A 310 -8.07 9.50 7.15
N ALA A 311 -6.78 9.27 7.46
CA ALA A 311 -6.04 8.10 6.97
C ALA A 311 -6.60 6.78 7.53
N GLU A 312 -6.97 6.73 8.81
CA GLU A 312 -7.62 5.58 9.43
C GLU A 312 -9.00 5.32 8.80
N ARG A 313 -9.78 6.36 8.58
CA ARG A 313 -11.08 6.28 7.90
C ARG A 313 -10.92 5.72 6.48
N ASP A 314 -9.99 6.24 5.67
CA ASP A 314 -9.74 5.78 4.31
C ASP A 314 -9.32 4.30 4.27
N ARG A 315 -8.50 3.88 5.25
CA ARG A 315 -8.08 2.46 5.39
C ARG A 315 -9.28 1.56 5.69
N THR A 316 -10.09 1.95 6.65
CA THR A 316 -11.31 1.23 7.04
C THR A 316 -12.28 1.13 5.85
N LEU A 317 -12.49 2.23 5.11
CA LEU A 317 -13.29 2.29 3.88
C LEU A 317 -12.83 1.29 2.82
N THR A 318 -11.53 1.28 2.54
CA THR A 318 -10.94 0.40 1.53
C THR A 318 -11.12 -1.07 1.89
N GLN A 319 -10.91 -1.43 3.15
CA GLN A 319 -11.12 -2.80 3.64
C GLN A 319 -12.59 -3.21 3.56
N MET A 320 -13.51 -2.31 3.92
CA MET A 320 -14.95 -2.58 3.84
C MET A 320 -15.46 -2.73 2.41
N GLN A 321 -14.89 -1.97 1.45
CA GLN A 321 -15.26 -2.08 0.04
C GLN A 321 -14.96 -3.48 -0.54
N GLY A 322 -13.99 -4.20 -0.02
CA GLY A 322 -13.66 -5.58 -0.40
C GLY A 322 -14.64 -6.64 0.14
N LEU A 323 -15.52 -6.30 1.09
CA LEU A 323 -16.46 -7.25 1.68
C LEU A 323 -17.60 -7.62 0.72
N SER A 324 -18.09 -8.86 0.80
CA SER A 324 -19.32 -9.26 0.09
C SER A 324 -20.54 -8.56 0.67
N THR A 325 -21.61 -8.38 -0.14
CA THR A 325 -22.85 -7.69 0.24
C THR A 325 -23.40 -8.15 1.57
N GLN A 326 -23.44 -9.46 1.82
CA GLN A 326 -23.99 -10.02 3.06
C GLN A 326 -23.11 -9.70 4.29
N LYS A 327 -21.80 -9.62 4.13
CA LYS A 327 -20.89 -9.21 5.20
C LYS A 327 -21.05 -7.71 5.51
N LYS A 328 -21.16 -6.88 4.46
CA LYS A 328 -21.43 -5.44 4.60
C LYS A 328 -22.75 -5.20 5.32
N LEU A 329 -23.81 -5.90 4.91
CA LEU A 329 -25.13 -5.77 5.51
C LEU A 329 -25.14 -6.23 6.98
N SER A 330 -24.42 -7.30 7.32
CA SER A 330 -24.28 -7.76 8.70
C SER A 330 -23.51 -6.74 9.56
N LEU A 331 -22.45 -6.15 9.03
CA LEU A 331 -21.66 -5.14 9.73
C LEU A 331 -22.46 -3.84 9.89
N TYR A 332 -23.16 -3.39 8.83
CA TYR A 332 -24.04 -2.23 8.85
C TYR A 332 -25.17 -2.37 9.89
N ALA A 333 -25.88 -3.52 9.85
CA ALA A 333 -26.92 -3.80 10.83
C ALA A 333 -26.43 -3.74 12.28
N THR A 334 -25.17 -4.11 12.51
CA THR A 334 -24.55 -4.04 13.84
C THR A 334 -24.15 -2.58 14.17
N ALA A 335 -23.63 -1.83 13.20
CA ALA A 335 -23.15 -0.46 13.38
C ALA A 335 -24.28 0.53 13.69
N ILE A 336 -25.42 0.39 13.04
CA ILE A 336 -26.57 1.29 13.26
C ILE A 336 -27.26 1.09 14.62
N VAL A 337 -27.01 -0.01 15.32
CA VAL A 337 -27.61 -0.24 16.66
C VAL A 337 -27.17 0.83 17.66
N PRO A 338 -25.90 1.10 17.91
CA PRO A 338 -25.48 2.16 18.83
C PRO A 338 -25.78 3.56 18.27
N VAL A 339 -25.74 3.75 16.93
CA VAL A 339 -25.99 5.05 16.28
C VAL A 339 -27.44 5.50 16.46
N TYR A 340 -28.41 4.59 16.31
CA TYR A 340 -29.84 4.91 16.40
C TYR A 340 -30.43 4.66 17.79
N SER A 341 -29.64 4.09 18.71
CA SER A 341 -30.09 3.78 20.05
C SER A 341 -30.38 5.05 20.86
N GLN A 342 -31.54 5.08 21.52
CA GLN A 342 -31.84 6.07 22.56
C GLN A 342 -31.12 5.80 23.89
N ARG A 343 -30.53 4.60 24.06
CA ARG A 343 -29.73 4.19 25.20
C ARG A 343 -28.24 4.29 24.85
N ASN A 344 -27.43 4.69 25.81
CA ASN A 344 -25.97 4.68 25.62
C ASN A 344 -25.45 3.23 25.68
N LEU A 345 -25.18 2.63 24.52
CA LEU A 345 -24.70 1.26 24.38
C LEU A 345 -23.21 1.23 24.11
N ASN A 346 -22.45 0.69 25.05
CA ASN A 346 -21.00 0.46 24.89
C ASN A 346 -20.68 -0.78 24.03
N ALA A 347 -21.62 -1.71 23.93
CA ALA A 347 -21.49 -2.94 23.15
C ALA A 347 -22.85 -3.37 22.59
N VAL A 348 -22.85 -4.02 21.44
CA VAL A 348 -24.05 -4.41 20.68
C VAL A 348 -24.34 -5.90 20.88
N PRO A 349 -25.46 -6.28 21.51
CA PRO A 349 -25.83 -7.70 21.63
C PRO A 349 -26.07 -8.33 20.25
N SER A 350 -25.46 -9.47 19.98
CA SER A 350 -25.60 -10.20 18.71
C SER A 350 -27.04 -10.56 18.35
N THR A 351 -27.90 -10.72 19.36
CA THR A 351 -29.32 -10.99 19.17
C THR A 351 -30.09 -9.79 18.65
N VAL A 352 -29.77 -8.59 19.16
CA VAL A 352 -30.36 -7.32 18.68
C VAL A 352 -29.89 -7.06 17.26
N ALA A 353 -28.59 -7.10 17.03
CA ALA A 353 -28.01 -6.83 15.71
C ALA A 353 -28.51 -7.81 14.63
N TYR A 354 -28.68 -9.11 14.96
CA TYR A 354 -29.23 -10.07 14.01
C TYR A 354 -30.68 -9.77 13.64
N ARG A 355 -31.54 -9.34 14.59
CA ARG A 355 -32.93 -8.96 14.29
C ARG A 355 -32.99 -7.70 13.41
N VAL A 356 -32.08 -6.73 13.65
CA VAL A 356 -31.95 -5.56 12.78
C VAL A 356 -31.48 -5.98 11.38
N TYR A 357 -30.53 -6.91 11.28
CA TYR A 357 -30.11 -7.50 10.01
C TYR A 357 -31.27 -8.14 9.25
N GLN A 358 -32.13 -8.94 9.91
CA GLN A 358 -33.31 -9.54 9.29
C GLN A 358 -34.26 -8.49 8.73
N TYR A 359 -34.53 -7.44 9.50
CA TYR A 359 -35.37 -6.33 9.03
C TYR A 359 -34.78 -5.61 7.82
N LEU A 360 -33.47 -5.37 7.82
CA LEU A 360 -32.79 -4.76 6.68
C LEU A 360 -32.81 -5.66 5.44
N THR A 361 -32.73 -6.98 5.59
CA THR A 361 -32.85 -7.90 4.44
C THR A 361 -34.23 -7.81 3.79
N ASP A 362 -35.28 -7.61 4.56
CA ASP A 362 -36.65 -7.45 4.03
C ASP A 362 -36.79 -6.13 3.26
N ILE A 363 -36.29 -5.01 3.80
CA ILE A 363 -36.36 -3.70 3.13
C ILE A 363 -35.57 -3.70 1.81
N LEU A 364 -34.39 -4.33 1.81
CA LEU A 364 -33.47 -4.31 0.68
C LEU A 364 -33.73 -5.42 -0.34
N ASP A 365 -34.79 -6.20 -0.19
CA ASP A 365 -35.08 -7.39 -0.99
C ASP A 365 -33.85 -8.33 -1.12
N ALA A 366 -33.10 -8.45 -0.02
CA ALA A 366 -31.88 -9.23 0.05
C ALA A 366 -32.14 -10.62 0.66
N ALA A 367 -31.41 -11.63 0.18
CA ALA A 367 -31.57 -12.97 0.72
C ALA A 367 -31.13 -13.04 2.19
N GLU A 368 -32.08 -13.27 3.10
CA GLU A 368 -31.81 -13.48 4.53
C GLU A 368 -30.88 -14.68 4.74
N LYS A 369 -29.88 -14.52 5.60
CA LYS A 369 -28.97 -15.58 6.02
C LYS A 369 -29.28 -16.03 7.44
N SER A 370 -28.98 -17.30 7.73
CA SER A 370 -29.19 -17.86 9.06
C SER A 370 -28.34 -17.11 10.10
N ARG A 371 -28.77 -17.20 11.37
CA ARG A 371 -28.01 -16.61 12.50
C ARG A 371 -26.58 -17.12 12.57
N ASP A 372 -26.32 -18.38 12.25
CA ASP A 372 -24.97 -18.94 12.24
C ASP A 372 -24.09 -18.30 11.13
N SER A 373 -24.69 -18.01 9.96
CA SER A 373 -24.00 -17.30 8.89
C SER A 373 -23.68 -15.85 9.29
N TYR A 374 -24.63 -15.15 9.90
CA TYR A 374 -24.42 -13.82 10.45
C TYR A 374 -23.27 -13.80 11.47
N LEU A 375 -23.27 -14.73 12.45
CA LEU A 375 -22.22 -14.83 13.45
C LEU A 375 -20.86 -15.13 12.82
N ARG A 376 -20.81 -15.93 11.74
CA ARG A 376 -19.59 -16.18 10.98
C ARG A 376 -19.08 -14.90 10.30
N TYR A 377 -19.96 -14.09 9.70
CA TYR A 377 -19.58 -12.82 9.09
C TYR A 377 -19.06 -11.82 10.13
N MET A 378 -19.65 -11.79 11.31
CA MET A 378 -19.17 -10.96 12.41
C MET A 378 -17.85 -11.46 13.01
N ASN A 379 -17.57 -12.77 13.00
CA ASN A 379 -16.26 -13.31 13.36
C ASN A 379 -15.19 -12.94 12.32
N GLU A 380 -15.54 -12.88 11.04
CA GLU A 380 -14.64 -12.37 10.01
C GLU A 380 -14.38 -10.86 10.18
N ALA A 381 -15.42 -10.08 10.53
CA ALA A 381 -15.28 -8.65 10.87
C ALA A 381 -14.35 -8.43 12.08
N GLU A 382 -14.38 -9.33 13.06
CA GLU A 382 -13.45 -9.37 14.19
C GLU A 382 -12.00 -9.69 13.72
N THR A 383 -11.84 -10.61 12.77
CA THR A 383 -10.53 -10.93 12.16
C THR A 383 -9.94 -9.73 11.40
N TYR A 384 -10.79 -8.93 10.75
CA TYR A 384 -10.38 -7.68 10.09
C TYR A 384 -10.25 -6.49 11.06
N ASN A 385 -10.42 -6.72 12.36
CA ASN A 385 -10.34 -5.70 13.41
C ASN A 385 -11.37 -4.57 13.27
N PHE A 386 -12.54 -4.81 12.68
CA PHE A 386 -13.64 -3.83 12.66
C PHE A 386 -14.41 -3.82 13.98
N VAL A 387 -14.48 -4.98 14.63
CA VAL A 387 -15.14 -5.17 15.92
C VAL A 387 -14.31 -6.08 16.81
N THR A 388 -14.52 -5.95 18.12
CA THR A 388 -14.11 -6.95 19.13
C THR A 388 -15.35 -7.63 19.69
N SER A 389 -15.25 -8.87 20.19
CA SER A 389 -16.40 -9.58 20.75
C SER A 389 -16.13 -10.17 22.13
N GLU A 390 -17.10 -10.06 23.01
CA GLU A 390 -17.13 -10.72 24.30
C GLU A 390 -18.36 -11.63 24.43
N LYS A 391 -18.21 -12.76 25.14
CA LYS A 391 -19.34 -13.61 25.49
C LYS A 391 -19.93 -13.16 26.82
N ARG A 392 -21.23 -12.83 26.83
CA ARG A 392 -21.96 -12.51 28.05
C ARG A 392 -23.14 -13.43 28.28
N GLY A 393 -23.34 -13.81 29.54
CA GLY A 393 -24.49 -14.59 29.99
C GLY A 393 -25.53 -13.69 30.65
N ARG A 394 -26.83 -13.91 30.36
CA ARG A 394 -27.96 -13.19 30.97
C ARG A 394 -28.38 -13.70 32.35
N GLY A 395 -27.59 -14.57 33.01
CA GLY A 395 -27.96 -15.23 34.26
C GLY A 395 -28.46 -16.69 34.09
N TYR A 396 -28.84 -17.35 35.20
CA TYR A 396 -29.18 -18.76 35.21
C TYR A 396 -30.41 -19.02 34.33
N GLY A 397 -30.22 -19.68 33.18
CA GLY A 397 -31.32 -20.10 32.28
C GLY A 397 -31.53 -19.26 31.01
N SER A 398 -30.87 -18.12 30.83
CA SER A 398 -31.14 -17.18 29.75
C SER A 398 -30.16 -17.23 28.56
N GLY A 399 -29.26 -18.22 28.52
CA GLY A 399 -28.34 -18.45 27.41
C GLY A 399 -27.12 -17.47 27.39
N VAL A 400 -26.13 -17.79 26.54
CA VAL A 400 -24.93 -16.96 26.30
C VAL A 400 -25.08 -16.33 24.91
N HIS A 401 -24.81 -15.02 24.82
CA HIS A 401 -24.74 -14.28 23.56
C HIS A 401 -23.41 -13.59 23.43
N LYS A 402 -23.04 -13.22 22.19
CA LYS A 402 -21.89 -12.34 21.94
C LYS A 402 -22.35 -10.89 21.98
N GLU A 403 -21.49 -10.03 22.49
CA GLU A 403 -21.60 -8.58 22.37
C GLU A 403 -20.44 -8.06 21.55
N TYR A 404 -20.70 -7.13 20.63
CA TYR A 404 -19.71 -6.53 19.74
C TYR A 404 -19.45 -5.09 20.13
N THR A 405 -18.16 -4.72 20.20
CA THR A 405 -17.70 -3.33 20.35
C THR A 405 -16.96 -2.96 19.10
N PHE A 406 -17.30 -1.85 18.47
CA PHE A 406 -16.59 -1.34 17.30
C PHE A 406 -15.21 -0.81 17.69
N VAL A 407 -14.21 -1.01 16.83
CA VAL A 407 -12.86 -0.45 16.99
C VAL A 407 -12.86 1.01 16.59
N ASP A 408 -13.51 1.33 15.46
CA ASP A 408 -13.76 2.67 14.97
C ASP A 408 -15.12 3.21 15.44
N ASP A 409 -15.39 4.48 15.18
CA ASP A 409 -16.70 5.08 15.49
C ASP A 409 -17.80 4.37 14.68
N PRO A 410 -18.82 3.79 15.33
CA PRO A 410 -19.92 3.12 14.65
C PRO A 410 -20.66 4.01 13.63
N GLU A 411 -20.74 5.31 13.85
CA GLU A 411 -21.35 6.27 12.93
C GLU A 411 -20.56 6.34 11.63
N VAL A 412 -19.23 6.43 11.72
CA VAL A 412 -18.33 6.41 10.55
C VAL A 412 -18.46 5.10 9.78
N VAL A 413 -18.53 3.97 10.48
CA VAL A 413 -18.72 2.65 9.85
C VAL A 413 -20.07 2.58 9.13
N ALA A 414 -21.14 3.05 9.73
CA ALA A 414 -22.49 3.06 9.15
C ALA A 414 -22.54 3.95 7.90
N GLU A 415 -22.08 5.21 7.99
CA GLU A 415 -22.01 6.14 6.85
C GLU A 415 -21.21 5.56 5.68
N THR A 416 -20.07 4.93 5.99
CA THR A 416 -19.21 4.29 5.01
C THR A 416 -19.91 3.19 4.24
N LEU A 417 -20.61 2.31 4.95
CA LEU A 417 -21.32 1.19 4.35
C LEU A 417 -22.55 1.65 3.55
N GLN A 418 -23.18 2.75 3.94
CA GLN A 418 -24.29 3.37 3.19
C GLN A 418 -23.87 3.85 1.78
N THR A 419 -22.60 4.16 1.55
CA THR A 419 -22.14 4.54 0.20
C THR A 419 -22.20 3.38 -0.81
N ASP A 420 -22.38 2.13 -0.38
CA ASP A 420 -22.63 1.02 -1.30
C ASP A 420 -24.07 1.08 -1.83
N PHE A 421 -24.20 1.24 -3.16
CA PHE A 421 -25.52 1.34 -3.84
C PHE A 421 -26.52 0.25 -3.47
N ARG A 422 -26.06 -0.89 -2.94
CA ARG A 422 -26.89 -2.02 -2.51
C ARG A 422 -27.50 -1.80 -1.13
N LEU A 423 -27.07 -0.76 -0.40
CA LEU A 423 -27.58 -0.37 0.91
C LEU A 423 -28.36 0.96 0.86
N GLU A 424 -28.36 1.67 -0.31
CA GLU A 424 -29.09 2.93 -0.49
C GLU A 424 -30.56 2.87 -0.12
N GLY A 425 -31.21 1.70 -0.30
CA GLY A 425 -32.61 1.49 0.08
C GLY A 425 -32.91 1.67 1.57
N ALA A 426 -31.90 1.50 2.44
CA ALA A 426 -32.06 1.67 3.89
C ALA A 426 -32.20 3.15 4.31
N GLU A 427 -31.66 4.10 3.53
CA GLU A 427 -31.79 5.54 3.80
C GLU A 427 -33.23 6.04 3.65
N HIS A 428 -33.96 5.50 2.68
CA HIS A 428 -35.32 5.92 2.39
C HIS A 428 -36.30 5.54 3.52
N GLU A 429 -35.91 4.64 4.41
CA GLU A 429 -36.71 4.16 5.53
C GLU A 429 -36.04 4.40 6.90
N GLU A 430 -35.17 5.40 7.01
CA GLU A 430 -34.35 5.65 8.20
C GLU A 430 -35.19 5.74 9.50
N ASP A 431 -36.33 6.43 9.47
CA ASP A 431 -37.19 6.59 10.64
C ASP A 431 -37.80 5.25 11.09
N LEU A 432 -38.14 4.37 10.14
CA LEU A 432 -38.62 3.01 10.42
C LEU A 432 -37.47 2.14 10.99
N VAL A 433 -36.29 2.21 10.42
CA VAL A 433 -35.11 1.50 10.90
C VAL A 433 -34.77 1.94 12.33
N LYS A 434 -34.78 3.26 12.62
CA LYS A 434 -34.61 3.79 14.00
C LYS A 434 -35.63 3.24 14.99
N SER A 435 -36.89 3.18 14.56
CA SER A 435 -37.99 2.64 15.38
C SER A 435 -37.78 1.14 15.69
N VAL A 436 -37.39 0.36 14.67
CA VAL A 436 -37.10 -1.08 14.83
C VAL A 436 -35.89 -1.31 15.72
N VAL A 437 -34.79 -0.57 15.54
CA VAL A 437 -33.61 -0.66 16.39
C VAL A 437 -33.98 -0.46 17.86
N ASN A 438 -34.72 0.62 18.19
CA ASN A 438 -35.10 0.90 19.56
C ASN A 438 -36.07 -0.15 20.13
N ALA A 439 -37.05 -0.62 19.35
CA ALA A 439 -37.94 -1.71 19.76
C ALA A 439 -37.18 -3.00 20.09
N GLN A 440 -36.16 -3.36 19.29
CA GLN A 440 -35.34 -4.55 19.54
C GLN A 440 -34.45 -4.40 20.78
N ILE A 441 -33.96 -3.19 21.04
CA ILE A 441 -33.19 -2.88 22.24
C ILE A 441 -34.08 -2.99 23.49
N ASP A 442 -35.27 -2.40 23.46
CA ASP A 442 -36.22 -2.45 24.57
C ASP A 442 -36.69 -3.88 24.85
N ASP A 443 -37.04 -4.66 23.83
CA ASP A 443 -37.36 -6.09 23.97
C ASP A 443 -36.18 -6.87 24.58
N PHE A 444 -34.94 -6.51 24.21
CA PHE A 444 -33.75 -7.19 24.74
C PHE A 444 -33.49 -6.84 26.22
N PHE A 445 -33.59 -5.59 26.63
CA PHE A 445 -33.22 -5.14 27.96
C PHE A 445 -34.37 -5.17 28.96
N ASP A 446 -35.61 -4.92 28.51
CA ASP A 446 -36.82 -4.78 29.38
C ASP A 446 -37.79 -5.96 29.26
N GLY A 447 -37.64 -6.80 28.20
CA GLY A 447 -38.40 -8.04 28.02
C GLY A 447 -37.92 -9.10 29.03
N ASN A 448 -38.79 -9.43 30.00
CA ASN A 448 -38.62 -10.52 30.94
C ASN A 448 -39.01 -11.87 30.31
#